data_57b0122b03cfcd2b62475a5efc8408db
#
_entry.id   57b0122b03cfcd2b62475a5efc8408db
#
_cell.length_a   1.000
_cell.length_b   1.000
_cell.length_c   1.000
_cell.angle_alpha   90.00
_cell.angle_beta   90.00
_cell.angle_gamma   90.00
#
_symmetry.space_group_name_H-M   'P 1'
#
loop_
_entity.id
_entity.type
_entity.pdbx_description
1 polymer ?
#
loop_
_entity_poly.entity_id
_entity_poly.type
_entity_poly.pdbx_seq_one_letter_code
_entity_poly.pdbx_strand_id
1 'polypeptide(L)'
;MKKGWKLVMSVLLWGALWGITEATVGCVLHLLPLKAYGWLFWYPIAFFFMDRAYRSTGSSAAILAVAALSAGIKMLNLLLPIRVDMVLNPSISILLEGLALFVGLTVVRRVPGKLWQKGLFALGINTGWRVLYLLYILCMPQWMIDISALRGWGPFLEFMAVQNLLTSCILVGLMLIPVGQGKLARAARDWVGRSRFQGKE
;
A
#
# COMPACT_ATOMS: atom_id res chain seq x y z
N MET A 1 22.47 0.31 -14.91
CA MET A 1 21.31 -0.59 -14.91
C MET A 1 20.24 -0.01 -15.84
N LYS A 2 19.72 -0.79 -16.81
CA LYS A 2 18.66 -0.31 -17.72
C LYS A 2 17.41 0.07 -16.90
N LYS A 3 16.70 1.13 -17.27
CA LYS A 3 15.52 1.68 -16.54
C LYS A 3 14.45 0.61 -16.27
N GLY A 4 14.22 -0.29 -17.23
CA GLY A 4 13.27 -1.40 -17.08
C GLY A 4 13.66 -2.40 -15.98
N TRP A 5 14.94 -2.76 -15.88
CA TRP A 5 15.41 -3.69 -14.85
C TRP A 5 15.24 -3.11 -13.42
N LYS A 6 15.51 -1.81 -13.28
CA LYS A 6 15.29 -1.10 -12.00
C LYS A 6 13.83 -1.12 -11.58
N LEU A 7 12.90 -0.96 -12.52
CA LEU A 7 11.46 -1.05 -12.28
C LEU A 7 11.09 -2.46 -11.79
N VAL A 8 11.49 -3.50 -12.52
CA VAL A 8 11.18 -4.90 -12.18
C VAL A 8 11.70 -5.24 -10.78
N MET A 9 12.97 -4.95 -10.50
CA MET A 9 13.56 -5.25 -9.18
C MET A 9 12.89 -4.49 -8.04
N SER A 10 12.48 -3.24 -8.28
CA SER A 10 11.77 -2.46 -7.27
C SER A 10 10.36 -3.01 -7.02
N VAL A 11 9.64 -3.41 -8.07
CA VAL A 11 8.31 -4.02 -7.96
C VAL A 11 8.39 -5.35 -7.21
N LEU A 12 9.34 -6.20 -7.58
CA LEU A 12 9.53 -7.50 -6.90
C LEU A 12 9.86 -7.30 -5.42
N LEU A 13 10.79 -6.40 -5.09
CA LEU A 13 11.17 -6.16 -3.70
C LEU A 13 9.99 -5.61 -2.87
N TRP A 14 9.43 -4.48 -3.26
CA TRP A 14 8.42 -3.78 -2.46
C TRP A 14 7.05 -4.48 -2.49
N GLY A 15 6.69 -5.07 -3.64
CA GLY A 15 5.45 -5.84 -3.76
C GLY A 15 5.49 -7.16 -2.99
N ALA A 16 6.62 -7.88 -3.01
CA ALA A 16 6.78 -9.09 -2.22
C ALA A 16 6.79 -8.78 -0.72
N LEU A 17 7.53 -7.74 -0.29
CA LEU A 17 7.55 -7.33 1.12
C LEU A 17 6.15 -6.94 1.61
N TRP A 18 5.40 -6.18 0.81
CA TRP A 18 4.02 -5.84 1.17
C TRP A 18 3.14 -7.08 1.22
N GLY A 19 3.15 -7.91 0.17
CA GLY A 19 2.34 -9.14 0.13
C GLY A 19 2.63 -10.09 1.29
N ILE A 20 3.90 -10.28 1.67
CA ILE A 20 4.30 -11.06 2.84
C ILE A 20 3.80 -10.40 4.13
N THR A 21 3.93 -9.08 4.26
CA THR A 21 3.42 -8.34 5.42
C THR A 21 1.91 -8.52 5.57
N GLU A 22 1.14 -8.39 4.49
CA GLU A 22 -0.31 -8.63 4.47
C GLU A 22 -0.67 -10.07 4.83
N ALA A 23 0.08 -11.04 4.32
CA ALA A 23 -0.18 -12.45 4.60
C ALA A 23 0.11 -12.82 6.06
N THR A 24 1.21 -12.29 6.63
CA THR A 24 1.67 -12.64 7.98
C THR A 24 1.01 -11.79 9.05
N VAL A 25 1.10 -10.46 8.96
CA VAL A 25 0.53 -9.53 9.96
C VAL A 25 -1.00 -9.63 9.96
N GLY A 26 -1.63 -9.83 8.78
CA GLY A 26 -3.06 -10.07 8.68
C GLY A 26 -3.49 -11.29 9.47
N CYS A 27 -2.76 -12.40 9.38
CA CYS A 27 -3.04 -13.60 10.16
C CYS A 27 -2.90 -13.33 11.67
N VAL A 28 -1.83 -12.66 12.10
CA VAL A 28 -1.59 -12.33 13.52
C VAL A 28 -2.68 -11.40 14.06
N LEU A 29 -3.09 -10.37 13.32
CA LEU A 29 -4.15 -9.45 13.75
C LEU A 29 -5.51 -10.13 13.89
N HIS A 30 -5.79 -11.17 13.10
CA HIS A 30 -7.01 -11.97 13.26
C HIS A 30 -7.00 -12.82 14.55
N LEU A 31 -5.82 -13.18 15.05
CA LEU A 31 -5.66 -13.93 16.29
C LEU A 31 -5.72 -13.03 17.54
N LEU A 32 -5.50 -11.73 17.38
CA LEU A 32 -5.49 -10.76 18.47
C LEU A 32 -6.81 -9.95 18.50
N PRO A 33 -7.23 -9.40 19.65
CA PRO A 33 -8.40 -8.53 19.76
C PRO A 33 -8.19 -7.15 19.07
N LEU A 34 -7.13 -7.00 18.27
CA LEU A 34 -6.74 -5.77 17.57
C LEU A 34 -7.40 -5.63 16.19
N LYS A 35 -8.23 -6.58 15.77
CA LYS A 35 -8.94 -6.56 14.48
C LYS A 35 -9.69 -5.23 14.23
N ALA A 36 -10.28 -4.66 15.29
CA ALA A 36 -11.03 -3.40 15.22
C ALA A 36 -10.15 -2.20 14.82
N TYR A 37 -8.84 -2.28 15.03
CA TYR A 37 -7.88 -1.19 14.73
C TYR A 37 -7.09 -1.43 13.44
N GLY A 38 -7.40 -2.48 12.68
CA GLY A 38 -6.69 -2.81 11.43
C GLY A 38 -6.65 -1.66 10.42
N TRP A 39 -7.72 -0.85 10.35
CA TRP A 39 -7.80 0.33 9.48
C TRP A 39 -6.69 1.37 9.74
N LEU A 40 -6.14 1.41 10.97
CA LEU A 40 -5.08 2.36 11.34
C LEU A 40 -3.73 1.99 10.71
N PHE A 41 -3.50 0.71 10.40
CA PHE A 41 -2.22 0.17 9.96
C PHE A 41 -2.18 -0.14 8.47
N TRP A 42 -3.27 -0.68 7.89
CA TRP A 42 -3.21 -1.28 6.55
C TRP A 42 -2.91 -0.27 5.47
N TYR A 43 -3.67 0.81 5.37
CA TYR A 43 -3.41 1.79 4.33
C TYR A 43 -2.08 2.54 4.50
N PRO A 44 -1.63 2.95 5.71
CA PRO A 44 -0.27 3.45 5.91
C PRO A 44 0.84 2.50 5.50
N ILE A 45 0.71 1.21 5.80
CA ILE A 45 1.67 0.17 5.38
C ILE A 45 1.69 0.06 3.86
N ALA A 46 0.53 -0.03 3.22
CA ALA A 46 0.36 -0.05 1.78
C ALA A 46 1.01 1.19 1.12
N PHE A 47 0.68 2.37 1.62
CA PHE A 47 1.26 3.63 1.16
C PHE A 47 2.77 3.63 1.27
N PHE A 48 3.34 3.16 2.39
CA PHE A 48 4.78 3.08 2.59
C PHE A 48 5.46 2.28 1.48
N PHE A 49 5.00 1.07 1.18
CA PHE A 49 5.61 0.22 0.14
C PHE A 49 5.46 0.82 -1.25
N MET A 50 4.28 1.34 -1.58
CA MET A 50 4.02 1.99 -2.87
C MET A 50 4.85 3.27 -3.06
N ASP A 51 4.97 4.11 -2.02
CA ASP A 51 5.81 5.32 -2.05
C ASP A 51 7.29 4.97 -2.23
N ARG A 52 7.79 3.90 -1.59
CA ARG A 52 9.18 3.44 -1.80
C ARG A 52 9.42 2.96 -3.22
N ALA A 53 8.51 2.20 -3.80
CA ALA A 53 8.60 1.78 -5.19
C ALA A 53 8.57 2.98 -6.14
N TYR A 54 7.65 3.92 -5.94
CA TYR A 54 7.57 5.15 -6.73
C TYR A 54 8.86 5.96 -6.65
N ARG A 55 9.35 6.26 -5.46
CA ARG A 55 10.58 7.06 -5.27
C ARG A 55 11.81 6.36 -5.80
N SER A 56 11.87 5.04 -5.78
CA SER A 56 13.01 4.29 -6.31
C SER A 56 13.06 4.27 -7.83
N THR A 57 11.89 4.28 -8.50
CA THR A 57 11.77 4.14 -9.96
C THR A 57 11.48 5.45 -10.68
N GLY A 58 10.84 6.41 -10.01
CA GLY A 58 10.30 7.63 -10.61
C GLY A 58 9.08 7.36 -11.51
N SER A 59 8.46 6.18 -11.41
CA SER A 59 7.35 5.76 -12.27
C SER A 59 6.10 5.47 -11.46
N SER A 60 4.99 6.13 -11.78
CA SER A 60 3.68 5.85 -11.16
C SER A 60 3.17 4.45 -11.49
N ALA A 61 3.55 3.87 -12.64
CA ALA A 61 3.22 2.49 -12.98
C ALA A 61 3.79 1.47 -11.97
N ALA A 62 4.88 1.80 -11.25
CA ALA A 62 5.41 0.95 -10.19
C ALA A 62 4.41 0.74 -9.05
N ILE A 63 3.55 1.73 -8.77
CA ILE A 63 2.52 1.67 -7.73
C ILE A 63 1.52 0.57 -8.05
N LEU A 64 0.96 0.61 -9.27
CA LEU A 64 -0.01 -0.41 -9.72
C LEU A 64 0.62 -1.80 -9.79
N ALA A 65 1.86 -1.90 -10.27
CA ALA A 65 2.56 -3.17 -10.35
C ALA A 65 2.85 -3.76 -8.96
N VAL A 66 3.23 -2.94 -7.98
CA VAL A 66 3.44 -3.34 -6.58
C VAL A 66 2.12 -3.78 -5.95
N ALA A 67 1.04 -3.02 -6.14
CA ALA A 67 -0.29 -3.38 -5.64
C ALA A 67 -0.78 -4.70 -6.26
N ALA A 68 -0.60 -4.88 -7.58
CA ALA A 68 -0.99 -6.11 -8.28
C ALA A 68 -0.21 -7.34 -7.77
N LEU A 69 1.12 -7.19 -7.57
CA LEU A 69 1.94 -8.27 -7.03
C LEU A 69 1.54 -8.61 -5.58
N SER A 70 1.33 -7.60 -4.73
CA SER A 70 0.91 -7.81 -3.34
C SER A 70 -0.47 -8.47 -3.26
N ALA A 71 -1.45 -8.01 -4.06
CA ALA A 71 -2.76 -8.63 -4.16
C ALA A 71 -2.67 -10.08 -4.65
N GLY A 72 -1.82 -10.35 -5.66
CA GLY A 72 -1.56 -11.70 -6.15
C GLY A 72 -0.99 -12.63 -5.09
N ILE A 73 -0.04 -12.17 -4.29
CA ILE A 73 0.51 -12.93 -3.14
C ILE A 73 -0.60 -13.19 -2.11
N LYS A 74 -1.43 -12.19 -1.79
CA LYS A 74 -2.58 -12.35 -0.89
C LYS A 74 -3.57 -13.40 -1.38
N MET A 75 -3.81 -13.46 -2.69
CA MET A 75 -4.69 -14.46 -3.31
C MET A 75 -4.19 -15.91 -3.13
N LEU A 76 -2.89 -16.14 -2.90
CA LEU A 76 -2.38 -17.47 -2.57
C LEU A 76 -3.00 -18.04 -1.29
N ASN A 77 -3.51 -17.19 -0.41
CA ASN A 77 -4.22 -17.63 0.79
C ASN A 77 -5.52 -18.41 0.47
N LEU A 78 -6.05 -18.34 -0.76
CA LEU A 78 -7.18 -19.18 -1.21
C LEU A 78 -6.81 -20.68 -1.25
N LEU A 79 -5.50 -21.01 -1.26
CA LEU A 79 -5.04 -22.39 -1.14
C LEU A 79 -5.14 -22.94 0.30
N LEU A 80 -5.40 -22.08 1.28
CA LEU A 80 -5.61 -22.45 2.67
C LEU A 80 -7.13 -22.62 2.92
N PRO A 81 -7.56 -23.40 3.94
CA PRO A 81 -8.96 -23.58 4.29
C PRO A 81 -9.53 -22.31 5.00
N ILE A 82 -9.52 -21.18 4.29
CA ILE A 82 -9.96 -19.87 4.76
C ILE A 82 -11.16 -19.43 3.93
N ARG A 83 -12.07 -18.69 4.52
CA ARG A 83 -13.22 -18.12 3.81
C ARG A 83 -12.77 -17.22 2.67
N VAL A 84 -13.39 -17.37 1.49
CA VAL A 84 -13.01 -16.64 0.26
C VAL A 84 -13.09 -15.12 0.44
N ASP A 85 -14.09 -14.61 1.16
CA ASP A 85 -14.26 -13.18 1.44
C ASP A 85 -13.10 -12.59 2.26
N MET A 86 -12.50 -13.36 3.17
CA MET A 86 -11.33 -12.94 3.96
C MET A 86 -10.05 -12.80 3.13
N VAL A 87 -10.04 -13.33 1.91
CA VAL A 87 -8.91 -13.20 0.99
C VAL A 87 -9.25 -12.22 -0.12
N LEU A 88 -10.43 -12.35 -0.73
CA LEU A 88 -10.82 -11.55 -1.89
C LEU A 88 -10.97 -10.07 -1.54
N ASN A 89 -11.69 -9.74 -0.45
CA ASN A 89 -11.92 -8.35 -0.06
C ASN A 89 -10.62 -7.57 0.24
N PRO A 90 -9.66 -8.10 1.04
CA PRO A 90 -8.37 -7.45 1.21
C PRO A 90 -7.57 -7.34 -0.09
N SER A 91 -7.60 -8.36 -0.96
CA SER A 91 -6.88 -8.33 -2.24
C SER A 91 -7.40 -7.22 -3.16
N ILE A 92 -8.71 -7.02 -3.20
CA ILE A 92 -9.33 -5.93 -3.95
C ILE A 92 -9.03 -4.58 -3.29
N SER A 93 -9.10 -4.49 -1.95
CA SER A 93 -8.70 -3.27 -1.24
C SER A 93 -7.28 -2.83 -1.60
N ILE A 94 -6.32 -3.74 -1.63
CA ILE A 94 -4.93 -3.51 -2.06
C ILE A 94 -4.87 -2.86 -3.46
N LEU A 95 -5.65 -3.37 -4.41
CA LEU A 95 -5.71 -2.81 -5.77
C LEU A 95 -6.34 -1.41 -5.79
N LEU A 96 -7.40 -1.18 -5.02
CA LEU A 96 -8.07 0.12 -4.93
C LEU A 96 -7.20 1.17 -4.24
N GLU A 97 -6.44 0.79 -3.23
CA GLU A 97 -5.44 1.64 -2.57
C GLU A 97 -4.35 2.06 -3.55
N GLY A 98 -3.84 1.10 -4.35
CA GLY A 98 -2.88 1.36 -5.41
C GLY A 98 -3.44 2.28 -6.49
N LEU A 99 -4.69 2.06 -6.91
CA LEU A 99 -5.37 2.90 -7.89
C LEU A 99 -5.55 4.34 -7.38
N ALA A 100 -5.99 4.52 -6.14
CA ALA A 100 -6.18 5.85 -5.55
C ALA A 100 -4.86 6.62 -5.49
N LEU A 101 -3.75 5.99 -5.06
CA LEU A 101 -2.44 6.62 -5.04
C LEU A 101 -1.91 6.91 -6.45
N PHE A 102 -2.09 5.99 -7.40
CA PHE A 102 -1.71 6.18 -8.81
C PHE A 102 -2.42 7.39 -9.42
N VAL A 103 -3.74 7.48 -9.25
CA VAL A 103 -4.54 8.62 -9.75
C VAL A 103 -4.10 9.90 -9.06
N GLY A 104 -3.95 9.91 -7.74
CA GLY A 104 -3.51 11.07 -6.98
C GLY A 104 -2.16 11.60 -7.49
N LEU A 105 -1.17 10.73 -7.70
CA LEU A 105 0.15 11.14 -8.23
C LEU A 105 0.11 11.54 -9.71
N THR A 106 -0.80 10.98 -10.50
CA THR A 106 -0.99 11.37 -11.89
C THR A 106 -1.54 12.79 -11.98
N VAL A 107 -2.50 13.14 -11.11
CA VAL A 107 -3.09 14.49 -11.03
C VAL A 107 -2.07 15.51 -10.52
N VAL A 108 -1.37 15.20 -9.43
CA VAL A 108 -0.43 16.15 -8.79
C VAL A 108 0.96 16.09 -9.43
N ARG A 109 1.24 15.09 -10.26
CA ARG A 109 2.50 14.79 -10.98
C ARG A 109 3.71 14.47 -10.10
N ARG A 110 3.67 14.74 -8.80
CA ARG A 110 4.70 14.39 -7.80
C ARG A 110 4.16 14.55 -6.39
N VAL A 111 4.80 13.88 -5.44
CA VAL A 111 4.49 14.06 -4.02
C VAL A 111 4.72 15.52 -3.62
N PRO A 112 3.74 16.21 -3.03
CA PRO A 112 3.83 17.61 -2.67
C PRO A 112 4.97 17.94 -1.70
N GLY A 113 5.56 19.13 -1.84
CA GLY A 113 6.65 19.59 -0.98
C GLY A 113 6.18 20.22 0.35
N LYS A 114 5.21 21.13 0.26
CA LYS A 114 4.71 21.88 1.43
C LYS A 114 3.81 21.02 2.32
N LEU A 115 3.86 21.24 3.64
CA LEU A 115 3.13 20.43 4.63
C LEU A 115 1.61 20.41 4.37
N TRP A 116 0.99 21.55 4.16
CA TRP A 116 -0.45 21.63 3.89
C TRP A 116 -0.86 20.91 2.60
N GLN A 117 0.01 20.95 1.55
CA GLN A 117 -0.22 20.21 0.31
C GLN A 117 -0.12 18.70 0.52
N LYS A 118 0.81 18.25 1.38
CA LYS A 118 0.89 16.84 1.79
C LYS A 118 -0.38 16.42 2.51
N GLY A 119 -0.92 17.28 3.39
CA GLY A 119 -2.19 17.04 4.08
C GLY A 119 -3.35 16.87 3.11
N LEU A 120 -3.53 17.79 2.17
CA LEU A 120 -4.58 17.71 1.15
C LEU A 120 -4.40 16.48 0.24
N PHE A 121 -3.16 16.19 -0.14
CA PHE A 121 -2.86 15.01 -0.94
C PHE A 121 -3.18 13.71 -0.19
N ALA A 122 -2.73 13.59 1.07
CA ALA A 122 -3.01 12.43 1.91
C ALA A 122 -4.52 12.24 2.11
N LEU A 123 -5.25 13.31 2.42
CA LEU A 123 -6.69 13.26 2.57
C LEU A 123 -7.38 12.86 1.26
N GLY A 124 -6.94 13.41 0.12
CA GLY A 124 -7.50 13.10 -1.20
C GLY A 124 -7.33 11.63 -1.60
N ILE A 125 -6.12 11.08 -1.49
CA ILE A 125 -5.88 9.67 -1.84
C ILE A 125 -6.57 8.71 -0.86
N ASN A 126 -6.60 9.07 0.44
CA ASN A 126 -7.25 8.26 1.46
C ASN A 126 -8.79 8.28 1.32
N THR A 127 -9.38 9.42 0.99
CA THR A 127 -10.80 9.51 0.63
C THR A 127 -11.08 8.73 -0.67
N GLY A 128 -10.21 8.86 -1.66
CA GLY A 128 -10.34 8.20 -2.95
C GLY A 128 -10.46 6.67 -2.83
N TRP A 129 -9.54 6.02 -2.11
CA TRP A 129 -9.62 4.57 -1.95
C TRP A 129 -10.86 4.15 -1.15
N ARG A 130 -11.30 4.92 -0.14
CA ARG A 130 -12.50 4.64 0.64
C ARG A 130 -13.77 4.71 -0.22
N VAL A 131 -13.86 5.73 -1.07
CA VAL A 131 -14.97 5.84 -2.03
C VAL A 131 -14.96 4.65 -2.99
N LEU A 132 -13.81 4.31 -3.57
CA LEU A 132 -13.68 3.14 -4.44
C LEU A 132 -14.06 1.84 -3.73
N TYR A 133 -13.68 1.70 -2.45
CA TYR A 133 -14.02 0.54 -1.65
C TYR A 133 -15.54 0.48 -1.34
N LEU A 134 -16.17 1.62 -1.03
CA LEU A 134 -17.62 1.67 -0.87
C LEU A 134 -18.36 1.30 -2.16
N LEU A 135 -17.90 1.81 -3.30
CA LEU A 135 -18.47 1.43 -4.61
C LEU A 135 -18.32 -0.08 -4.88
N TYR A 136 -17.15 -0.64 -4.57
CA TYR A 136 -16.93 -2.08 -4.64
C TYR A 136 -17.93 -2.84 -3.76
N ILE A 137 -18.09 -2.45 -2.49
CA ILE A 137 -19.03 -3.08 -1.56
C ILE A 137 -20.46 -3.04 -2.09
N LEU A 138 -20.90 -1.91 -2.65
CA LEU A 138 -22.24 -1.78 -3.21
C LEU A 138 -22.50 -2.69 -4.41
N CYS A 139 -21.46 -3.07 -5.14
CA CYS A 139 -21.55 -3.98 -6.29
C CYS A 139 -21.49 -5.46 -5.91
N MET A 140 -21.10 -5.80 -4.66
CA MET A 140 -20.89 -7.17 -4.22
C MET A 140 -22.10 -7.77 -3.51
N PRO A 141 -22.33 -9.09 -3.60
CA PRO A 141 -23.37 -9.77 -2.87
C PRO A 141 -23.17 -9.62 -1.34
N GLN A 142 -24.24 -9.35 -0.61
CA GLN A 142 -24.19 -9.09 0.84
C GLN A 142 -23.59 -10.23 1.68
N TRP A 143 -23.64 -11.47 1.20
CA TRP A 143 -23.05 -12.63 1.87
C TRP A 143 -21.52 -12.69 1.78
N MET A 144 -20.92 -11.91 0.86
CA MET A 144 -19.45 -11.83 0.69
C MET A 144 -18.81 -10.73 1.52
N ILE A 145 -19.57 -9.81 2.10
CA ILE A 145 -19.00 -8.59 2.67
C ILE A 145 -19.62 -8.28 4.03
N ASP A 146 -18.77 -8.02 5.02
CA ASP A 146 -19.20 -7.37 6.26
C ASP A 146 -19.37 -5.85 6.00
N ILE A 147 -20.63 -5.42 5.85
CA ILE A 147 -21.01 -4.04 5.54
C ILE A 147 -21.04 -3.18 6.81
N SER A 148 -20.14 -3.38 7.74
CA SER A 148 -20.16 -2.64 9.02
C SER A 148 -20.15 -1.12 8.80
N ALA A 149 -19.39 -0.62 7.82
CA ALA A 149 -19.33 0.80 7.48
C ALA A 149 -20.64 1.38 6.91
N LEU A 150 -21.56 0.54 6.41
CA LEU A 150 -22.85 0.96 5.87
C LEU A 150 -24.03 0.69 6.81
N ARG A 151 -23.78 0.20 8.02
CA ARG A 151 -24.83 -0.12 9.01
C ARG A 151 -25.39 1.12 9.73
N GLY A 152 -25.42 2.28 9.07
CA GLY A 152 -25.98 3.51 9.58
C GLY A 152 -25.02 4.68 9.54
N TRP A 153 -25.51 5.86 9.89
CA TRP A 153 -24.74 7.11 9.81
C TRP A 153 -23.51 7.15 10.72
N GLY A 154 -23.58 6.59 11.91
CA GLY A 154 -22.45 6.57 12.85
C GLY A 154 -21.25 5.83 12.29
N PRO A 155 -21.35 4.52 11.95
CA PRO A 155 -20.27 3.78 11.31
C PRO A 155 -19.77 4.37 10.00
N PHE A 156 -20.68 4.94 9.19
CA PHE A 156 -20.29 5.61 7.94
C PHE A 156 -19.43 6.85 8.20
N LEU A 157 -19.83 7.72 9.14
CA LEU A 157 -19.06 8.91 9.51
C LEU A 157 -17.73 8.52 10.17
N GLU A 158 -17.72 7.50 10.99
CA GLU A 158 -16.48 6.96 11.56
C GLU A 158 -15.51 6.55 10.44
N PHE A 159 -15.97 5.75 9.46
CA PHE A 159 -15.18 5.30 8.34
C PHE A 159 -14.70 6.45 7.45
N MET A 160 -15.61 7.36 7.04
CA MET A 160 -15.32 8.40 6.05
C MET A 160 -14.68 9.66 6.65
N ALA A 161 -14.88 9.96 7.92
CA ALA A 161 -14.34 11.15 8.55
C ALA A 161 -13.25 10.83 9.56
N VAL A 162 -13.56 10.12 10.65
CA VAL A 162 -12.62 9.92 11.77
C VAL A 162 -11.42 9.08 11.33
N GLN A 163 -11.68 7.90 10.82
CA GLN A 163 -10.62 6.99 10.37
C GLN A 163 -9.84 7.59 9.19
N ASN A 164 -10.51 8.28 8.27
CA ASN A 164 -9.87 8.96 7.15
C ASN A 164 -8.90 10.05 7.63
N LEU A 165 -9.33 10.90 8.55
CA LEU A 165 -8.49 11.99 9.06
C LEU A 165 -7.27 11.45 9.80
N LEU A 166 -7.47 10.51 10.73
CA LEU A 166 -6.38 9.91 11.51
C LEU A 166 -5.37 9.19 10.62
N THR A 167 -5.84 8.39 9.67
CA THR A 167 -4.96 7.69 8.71
C THR A 167 -4.22 8.69 7.83
N SER A 168 -4.88 9.77 7.39
CA SER A 168 -4.22 10.82 6.59
C SER A 168 -3.11 11.54 7.36
N CYS A 169 -3.26 11.76 8.66
CA CYS A 169 -2.18 12.30 9.51
C CYS A 169 -0.96 11.35 9.53
N ILE A 170 -1.19 10.04 9.62
CA ILE A 170 -0.10 9.05 9.56
C ILE A 170 0.58 9.09 8.19
N LEU A 171 -0.18 9.18 7.08
CA LEU A 171 0.40 9.31 5.74
C LEU A 171 1.27 10.54 5.60
N VAL A 172 0.85 11.69 6.15
CA VAL A 172 1.69 12.90 6.18
C VAL A 172 2.98 12.64 6.93
N GLY A 173 2.91 11.99 8.10
CA GLY A 173 4.10 11.57 8.86
C GLY A 173 5.05 10.71 8.02
N LEU A 174 4.53 9.71 7.31
CA LEU A 174 5.33 8.86 6.41
C LEU A 174 5.96 9.65 5.25
N MET A 175 5.26 10.65 4.70
CA MET A 175 5.81 11.54 3.67
C MET A 175 6.93 12.46 4.17
N LEU A 176 7.00 12.70 5.47
CA LEU A 176 8.05 13.50 6.09
C LEU A 176 9.32 12.70 6.38
N ILE A 177 9.23 11.37 6.44
CA ILE A 177 10.40 10.51 6.67
C ILE A 177 11.34 10.64 5.45
N PRO A 178 12.57 11.17 5.65
CA PRO A 178 13.52 11.28 4.56
C PRO A 178 13.86 9.89 4.04
N VAL A 179 13.68 9.69 2.75
CA VAL A 179 14.13 8.46 2.12
C VAL A 179 15.66 8.48 2.11
N GLY A 180 16.24 7.66 2.95
CA GLY A 180 17.69 7.43 2.98
C GLY A 180 18.21 6.74 1.70
N GLN A 181 17.88 7.32 0.53
CA GLN A 181 18.34 6.80 -0.78
C GLN A 181 19.88 6.77 -0.89
N GLY A 182 20.57 7.51 0.00
CA GLY A 182 22.02 7.57 -0.05
C GLY A 182 22.75 6.43 0.64
N LYS A 183 22.24 5.85 1.72
CA LYS A 183 23.00 4.84 2.50
C LYS A 183 22.83 3.44 1.95
N LEU A 184 21.61 2.97 1.74
CA LEU A 184 21.37 1.62 1.19
C LEU A 184 21.80 1.50 -0.28
N ALA A 185 21.55 2.52 -1.10
CA ALA A 185 22.01 2.50 -2.49
C ALA A 185 23.54 2.72 -2.62
N ARG A 186 24.19 3.37 -1.68
CA ARG A 186 25.65 3.39 -1.55
C ARG A 186 26.17 2.04 -1.10
N ALA A 187 25.65 1.46 -0.02
CA ALA A 187 26.06 0.16 0.47
C ALA A 187 25.88 -0.96 -0.59
N ALA A 188 24.77 -0.96 -1.33
CA ALA A 188 24.55 -1.89 -2.43
C ALA A 188 25.53 -1.69 -3.59
N ARG A 189 25.86 -0.45 -3.94
CA ARG A 189 26.89 -0.14 -4.97
C ARG A 189 28.28 -0.57 -4.53
N ASP A 190 28.62 -0.33 -3.28
CA ASP A 190 29.91 -0.67 -2.69
C ASP A 190 30.09 -2.19 -2.58
N TRP A 191 28.99 -2.91 -2.31
CA TRP A 191 28.99 -4.37 -2.32
C TRP A 191 29.18 -4.95 -3.72
N VAL A 192 28.44 -4.45 -4.72
CA VAL A 192 28.59 -4.85 -6.14
C VAL A 192 29.95 -4.44 -6.70
N GLY A 193 30.51 -3.31 -6.26
CA GLY A 193 31.87 -2.89 -6.62
C GLY A 193 32.94 -3.84 -6.09
N ARG A 194 32.85 -4.26 -4.83
CA ARG A 194 33.79 -5.20 -4.20
C ARG A 194 33.76 -6.58 -4.83
N SER A 195 32.59 -7.13 -5.17
CA SER A 195 32.47 -8.45 -5.79
C SER A 195 33.05 -8.53 -7.21
N ARG A 196 33.20 -7.38 -7.93
CA ARG A 196 33.85 -7.32 -9.25
C ARG A 196 35.37 -7.33 -9.19
N PHE A 197 35.99 -6.96 -8.08
CA PHE A 197 37.44 -6.93 -7.93
C PHE A 197 38.02 -8.25 -7.39
N GLN A 198 37.21 -9.06 -6.69
CA GLN A 198 37.63 -10.36 -6.16
C GLN A 198 37.57 -11.52 -7.16
N GLY A 199 37.06 -11.31 -8.36
CA GLY A 199 36.98 -12.33 -9.42
C GLY A 199 38.03 -12.17 -10.53
N LYS A 200 39.14 -11.49 -10.26
CA LYS A 200 40.23 -11.26 -11.22
C LYS A 200 41.63 -11.67 -10.72
N GLU A 201 41.68 -12.54 -9.69
CA GLU A 201 42.92 -13.26 -9.33
C GLU A 201 42.82 -14.73 -9.72
#